data_f52c36e0bd61710f559587ea9852d047
#
_entry.id   f52c36e0bd61710f559587ea9852d047
#
_cell.length_a   1.000
_cell.length_b   1.000
_cell.length_c   1.000
_cell.angle_alpha   90.00
_cell.angle_beta   90.00
_cell.angle_gamma   90.00
#
_symmetry.space_group_name_H-M   'P 1'
#
loop_
_entity.id
_entity.type
_entity.pdbx_description
1 polymer ?
#
loop_
_entity_poly.entity_id
_entity_poly.type
_entity_poly.pdbx_seq_one_letter_code
_entity_poly.pdbx_strand_id
1 'polypeptide(L)'
;MKLSLFAVALTLAAFVAAQPLLAQNAFAPDQVKFGPAPPFLPPGALLAVLEGDPMGASGDYTIRLKMPDGYKVAPHTHPYRENVTVLSGTLKVGMGDQFDASKMTAFGAGSFAYLDPSMHHYAAASGETVVQIHGMSPVKFNYINPADDPTPKK
;
A
#
# COMPACT_ATOMS: atom_id res chain seq x y z
N MET A 1 -50.21 -65.20 11.64
CA MET A 1 -50.30 -63.70 11.70
C MET A 1 -48.88 -63.14 11.80
N LYS A 2 -48.32 -62.67 10.70
CA LYS A 2 -46.94 -62.14 10.65
C LYS A 2 -47.01 -60.60 10.68
N LEU A 3 -46.52 -59.99 11.76
CA LEU A 3 -46.35 -58.54 11.85
C LEU A 3 -45.03 -58.16 11.16
N SER A 4 -45.13 -57.39 10.14
CA SER A 4 -43.97 -56.75 9.50
C SER A 4 -43.72 -55.36 10.16
N LEU A 5 -42.58 -55.24 10.84
CA LEU A 5 -42.11 -53.95 11.34
C LEU A 5 -41.46 -53.18 10.17
N PHE A 6 -42.04 -52.05 9.78
CA PHE A 6 -41.41 -51.09 8.91
C PHE A 6 -40.53 -50.16 9.78
N ALA A 7 -39.22 -50.25 9.59
CA ALA A 7 -38.26 -49.30 10.15
C ALA A 7 -38.19 -48.04 9.25
N VAL A 8 -38.67 -46.92 9.76
CA VAL A 8 -38.51 -45.62 9.11
C VAL A 8 -37.13 -45.07 9.50
N ALA A 9 -36.21 -45.06 8.54
CA ALA A 9 -34.92 -44.44 8.73
C ALA A 9 -35.06 -42.91 8.54
N LEU A 10 -34.93 -42.17 9.63
CA LEU A 10 -34.93 -40.73 9.63
C LEU A 10 -33.50 -40.22 9.28
N THR A 11 -33.27 -39.83 8.02
CA THR A 11 -31.99 -39.20 7.62
C THR A 11 -31.98 -37.75 8.07
N LEU A 12 -31.19 -37.48 9.11
CA LEU A 12 -30.92 -36.12 9.58
C LEU A 12 -29.92 -35.46 8.60
N ALA A 13 -30.42 -34.63 7.68
CA ALA A 13 -29.56 -33.79 6.84
C ALA A 13 -28.97 -32.65 7.70
N ALA A 14 -27.69 -32.80 8.05
CA ALA A 14 -26.96 -31.73 8.72
C ALA A 14 -26.73 -30.57 7.72
N PHE A 15 -27.48 -29.49 7.86
CA PHE A 15 -27.21 -28.21 7.19
C PHE A 15 -25.98 -27.60 7.82
N VAL A 16 -24.80 -27.78 7.19
CA VAL A 16 -23.60 -27.01 7.53
C VAL A 16 -23.82 -25.64 6.95
N ALA A 17 -24.30 -24.69 7.77
CA ALA A 17 -24.32 -23.29 7.42
C ALA A 17 -22.88 -22.85 7.23
N ALA A 18 -22.46 -22.54 6.00
CA ALA A 18 -21.18 -21.90 5.71
C ALA A 18 -21.16 -20.55 6.46
N GLN A 19 -20.40 -20.49 7.54
CA GLN A 19 -20.14 -19.23 8.25
C GLN A 19 -19.37 -18.34 7.28
N PRO A 20 -19.80 -17.09 7.05
CA PRO A 20 -18.99 -16.17 6.28
C PRO A 20 -17.64 -16.01 7.00
N LEU A 21 -16.56 -16.29 6.28
CA LEU A 21 -15.21 -16.03 6.77
C LEU A 21 -15.04 -14.52 6.83
N LEU A 22 -15.46 -13.93 7.95
CA LEU A 22 -15.21 -12.52 8.22
C LEU A 22 -13.71 -12.39 8.52
N ALA A 23 -12.91 -12.12 7.49
CA ALA A 23 -11.56 -11.64 7.70
C ALA A 23 -11.68 -10.38 8.57
N GLN A 24 -11.09 -10.40 9.76
CA GLN A 24 -11.23 -9.33 10.76
C GLN A 24 -10.72 -7.98 10.24
N ASN A 25 -9.92 -7.98 9.16
CA ASN A 25 -9.32 -6.80 8.56
C ASN A 25 -9.26 -6.98 7.03
N ALA A 26 -10.39 -6.88 6.37
CA ALA A 26 -10.51 -6.92 4.93
C ALA A 26 -11.14 -5.62 4.41
N PHE A 27 -10.58 -5.07 3.36
CA PHE A 27 -11.06 -3.83 2.75
C PHE A 27 -11.43 -4.09 1.30
N ALA A 28 -12.71 -3.99 0.96
CA ALA A 28 -13.12 -3.86 -0.43
C ALA A 28 -12.63 -2.50 -0.99
N PRO A 29 -12.48 -2.34 -2.31
CA PRO A 29 -11.92 -1.12 -2.90
C PRO A 29 -12.64 0.17 -2.47
N ASP A 30 -13.95 0.13 -2.32
CA ASP A 30 -14.81 1.26 -1.90
C ASP A 30 -14.74 1.56 -0.38
N GLN A 31 -14.20 0.64 0.39
CA GLN A 31 -14.00 0.79 1.84
C GLN A 31 -12.67 1.48 2.17
N VAL A 32 -11.74 1.57 1.24
CA VAL A 32 -10.45 2.24 1.44
C VAL A 32 -10.67 3.75 1.51
N LYS A 33 -10.41 4.35 2.68
CA LYS A 33 -10.60 5.78 2.91
C LYS A 33 -9.28 6.50 2.81
N PHE A 34 -9.17 7.37 1.80
CA PHE A 34 -8.01 8.23 1.60
C PHE A 34 -8.20 9.55 2.34
N GLY A 35 -7.14 10.01 3.00
CA GLY A 35 -7.02 11.33 3.59
C GLY A 35 -5.77 12.05 3.05
N PRO A 36 -5.52 13.32 3.45
CA PRO A 36 -4.28 14.02 3.08
C PRO A 36 -3.04 13.22 3.49
N ALA A 37 -2.05 13.16 2.61
CA ALA A 37 -0.76 12.55 2.94
C ALA A 37 -0.02 13.36 4.02
N PRO A 38 0.86 12.73 4.81
CA PRO A 38 1.68 13.43 5.80
C PRO A 38 2.55 14.52 5.19
N PRO A 39 2.93 15.56 5.96
CA PRO A 39 3.61 16.76 5.45
C PRO A 39 5.04 16.52 4.95
N PHE A 40 5.63 15.37 5.21
CA PHE A 40 6.91 14.98 4.62
C PHE A 40 6.78 14.52 3.16
N LEU A 41 5.58 14.39 2.63
CA LEU A 41 5.30 14.21 1.20
C LEU A 41 4.87 15.55 0.59
N PRO A 42 5.24 15.84 -0.66
CA PRO A 42 4.75 17.02 -1.36
C PRO A 42 3.21 17.09 -1.33
N PRO A 43 2.62 18.28 -1.30
CA PRO A 43 1.16 18.42 -1.27
C PRO A 43 0.50 17.84 -2.51
N GLY A 44 -0.74 17.36 -2.37
CA GLY A 44 -1.56 16.82 -3.45
C GLY A 44 -1.74 15.30 -3.41
N ALA A 45 -0.87 14.55 -2.77
CA ALA A 45 -1.09 13.13 -2.58
C ALA A 45 -2.11 12.84 -1.47
N LEU A 46 -2.79 11.70 -1.59
CA LEU A 46 -3.67 11.16 -0.58
C LEU A 46 -3.14 9.81 -0.09
N LEU A 47 -3.32 9.53 1.19
CA LEU A 47 -2.85 8.31 1.83
C LEU A 47 -4.01 7.59 2.55
N ALA A 48 -4.03 6.27 2.46
CA ALA A 48 -4.89 5.40 3.26
C ALA A 48 -4.03 4.39 4.01
N VAL A 49 -4.22 4.28 5.32
CA VAL A 49 -3.62 3.22 6.14
C VAL A 49 -4.55 2.01 6.08
N LEU A 50 -4.02 0.86 5.67
CA LEU A 50 -4.75 -0.41 5.63
C LEU A 50 -4.41 -1.29 6.85
N GLU A 51 -3.18 -1.20 7.32
CA GLU A 51 -2.67 -1.99 8.43
C GLU A 51 -1.56 -1.25 9.16
N GLY A 52 -1.46 -1.48 10.46
CA GLY A 52 -0.41 -0.96 11.32
C GLY A 52 -0.46 0.55 11.55
N ASP A 53 0.61 1.08 12.10
CA ASP A 53 0.82 2.52 12.28
C ASP A 53 2.11 2.92 11.56
N PRO A 54 2.02 3.52 10.35
CA PRO A 54 3.21 3.93 9.60
C PRO A 54 4.06 4.98 10.32
N MET A 55 3.48 5.69 11.30
CA MET A 55 4.19 6.69 12.12
C MET A 55 4.60 6.14 13.49
N GLY A 56 4.25 4.89 13.80
CA GLY A 56 4.57 4.20 15.04
C GLY A 56 6.07 4.00 15.25
N ALA A 57 6.45 3.61 16.45
CA ALA A 57 7.86 3.37 16.80
C ALA A 57 8.43 2.10 16.16
N SER A 58 7.58 1.12 15.85
CA SER A 58 7.96 -0.18 15.26
C SER A 58 6.73 -0.93 14.78
N GLY A 59 6.93 -2.02 14.08
CA GLY A 59 5.90 -2.89 13.52
C GLY A 59 5.77 -2.74 12.00
N ASP A 60 5.05 -3.65 11.41
CA ASP A 60 4.76 -3.60 9.97
C ASP A 60 3.63 -2.61 9.70
N TYR A 61 3.66 -2.02 8.51
CA TYR A 61 2.55 -1.21 8.00
C TYR A 61 2.24 -1.57 6.55
N THR A 62 0.98 -1.35 6.18
CA THR A 62 0.52 -1.36 4.78
C THR A 62 -0.30 -0.10 4.52
N ILE A 63 0.13 0.67 3.53
CA ILE A 63 -0.55 1.90 3.11
C ILE A 63 -0.84 1.88 1.61
N ARG A 64 -1.79 2.70 1.18
CA ARG A 64 -1.94 3.10 -0.23
C ARG A 64 -1.68 4.58 -0.38
N LEU A 65 -0.87 4.92 -1.36
CA LEU A 65 -0.61 6.30 -1.75
C LEU A 65 -1.25 6.54 -3.12
N LYS A 66 -2.11 7.56 -3.20
CA LYS A 66 -2.72 8.04 -4.43
C LYS A 66 -2.06 9.35 -4.80
N MET A 67 -1.48 9.41 -5.96
CA MET A 67 -0.72 10.53 -6.51
C MET A 67 -1.44 11.10 -7.73
N PRO A 68 -1.68 12.40 -7.83
CA PRO A 68 -2.19 13.02 -9.06
C PRO A 68 -1.18 12.91 -10.20
N ASP A 69 -1.65 13.15 -11.43
CA ASP A 69 -0.74 13.22 -12.59
C ASP A 69 0.37 14.25 -12.39
N GLY A 70 1.58 13.87 -12.78
CA GLY A 70 2.76 14.72 -12.65
C GLY A 70 3.30 14.89 -11.23
N TYR A 71 2.73 14.22 -10.22
CA TYR A 71 3.25 14.24 -8.85
C TYR A 71 4.70 13.75 -8.81
N LYS A 72 5.53 14.42 -8.02
CA LYS A 72 6.96 14.11 -7.90
C LYS A 72 7.37 14.01 -6.45
N VAL A 73 8.24 13.05 -6.16
CA VAL A 73 8.96 12.92 -4.89
C VAL A 73 10.44 13.06 -5.21
N ALA A 74 11.06 14.08 -4.63
CA ALA A 74 12.48 14.38 -4.83
C ALA A 74 13.39 13.26 -4.29
N PRO A 75 14.68 13.23 -4.64
CA PRO A 75 15.61 12.22 -4.17
C PRO A 75 15.64 12.11 -2.64
N HIS A 76 15.43 10.89 -2.16
CA HIS A 76 15.34 10.57 -0.74
C HIS A 76 15.79 9.13 -0.45
N THR A 77 15.85 8.79 0.82
CA THR A 77 16.08 7.42 1.31
C THR A 77 15.10 7.07 2.42
N HIS A 78 14.99 5.77 2.70
CA HIS A 78 14.26 5.23 3.85
C HIS A 78 15.19 4.44 4.78
N PRO A 79 14.91 4.39 6.10
CA PRO A 79 15.71 3.59 7.03
C PRO A 79 15.44 2.09 6.90
N TYR A 80 14.29 1.70 6.35
CA TYR A 80 13.89 0.31 6.14
C TYR A 80 13.57 0.07 4.66
N ARG A 81 13.48 -1.21 4.29
CA ARG A 81 13.06 -1.61 2.93
C ARG A 81 11.64 -1.12 2.67
N GLU A 82 11.46 -0.49 1.52
CA GLU A 82 10.17 -0.13 0.97
C GLU A 82 9.77 -1.15 -0.10
N ASN A 83 8.60 -1.75 0.02
CA ASN A 83 8.03 -2.66 -0.98
C ASN A 83 6.84 -1.95 -1.63
N VAL A 84 6.86 -1.85 -2.96
CA VAL A 84 5.90 -1.05 -3.73
C VAL A 84 5.22 -1.93 -4.78
N THR A 85 3.90 -1.97 -4.76
CA THR A 85 3.07 -2.57 -5.80
C THR A 85 2.27 -1.47 -6.49
N VAL A 86 2.35 -1.36 -7.81
CA VAL A 86 1.52 -0.43 -8.59
C VAL A 86 0.15 -1.05 -8.78
N LEU A 87 -0.90 -0.40 -8.25
CA LEU A 87 -2.28 -0.86 -8.36
C LEU A 87 -2.99 -0.26 -9.59
N SER A 88 -2.71 1.01 -9.91
CA SER A 88 -3.25 1.69 -11.10
C SER A 88 -2.32 2.82 -11.53
N GLY A 89 -2.44 3.27 -12.77
CA GLY A 89 -1.59 4.32 -13.35
C GLY A 89 -0.18 3.83 -13.65
N THR A 90 0.79 4.75 -13.63
CA THR A 90 2.20 4.45 -13.92
C THR A 90 3.10 5.16 -12.92
N LEU A 91 3.82 4.38 -12.11
CA LEU A 91 4.88 4.88 -11.25
C LEU A 91 6.18 4.93 -12.06
N LYS A 92 6.86 6.06 -12.06
CA LYS A 92 8.22 6.19 -12.59
C LYS A 92 9.19 6.28 -11.42
N VAL A 93 10.28 5.50 -11.45
CA VAL A 93 11.32 5.49 -10.42
C VAL A 93 12.67 5.73 -11.06
N GLY A 94 13.44 6.62 -10.48
CA GLY A 94 14.84 6.87 -10.82
C GLY A 94 15.73 6.71 -9.61
N MET A 95 17.01 6.43 -9.86
CA MET A 95 18.01 6.18 -8.82
C MET A 95 19.05 7.30 -8.79
N GLY A 96 19.51 7.66 -7.58
CA GLY A 96 20.57 8.65 -7.37
C GLY A 96 20.09 9.93 -6.68
N ASP A 97 20.99 10.91 -6.63
CA ASP A 97 20.88 12.11 -5.79
C ASP A 97 20.22 13.29 -6.50
N GLN A 98 20.02 13.18 -7.80
CA GLN A 98 19.43 14.26 -8.61
C GLN A 98 18.22 13.73 -9.38
N PHE A 99 17.13 14.51 -9.33
CA PHE A 99 15.94 14.20 -10.09
C PHE A 99 16.20 14.35 -11.59
N ASP A 100 16.18 13.25 -12.33
CA ASP A 100 16.36 13.23 -13.80
C ASP A 100 15.25 12.38 -14.44
N ALA A 101 14.28 13.05 -15.02
CA ALA A 101 13.14 12.40 -15.65
C ALA A 101 13.54 11.47 -16.82
N SER A 102 14.68 11.72 -17.46
CA SER A 102 15.17 10.90 -18.58
C SER A 102 15.75 9.55 -18.14
N LYS A 103 16.09 9.41 -16.86
CA LYS A 103 16.67 8.21 -16.25
C LYS A 103 15.67 7.35 -15.47
N MET A 104 14.40 7.74 -15.49
CA MET A 104 13.37 7.00 -14.76
C MET A 104 12.89 5.79 -15.55
N THR A 105 12.68 4.68 -14.84
CA THR A 105 11.99 3.50 -15.36
C THR A 105 10.51 3.57 -15.00
N ALA A 106 9.64 3.27 -15.97
CA ALA A 106 8.19 3.28 -15.80
C ALA A 106 7.67 1.88 -15.41
N PHE A 107 6.82 1.84 -14.40
CA PHE A 107 6.18 0.64 -13.87
C PHE A 107 4.66 0.83 -13.92
N GLY A 108 3.97 0.04 -14.76
CA GLY A 108 2.51 0.04 -14.87
C GLY A 108 1.84 -0.81 -13.79
N ALA A 109 0.49 -0.81 -13.81
CA ALA A 109 -0.31 -1.61 -12.89
C ALA A 109 0.09 -3.10 -12.89
N GLY A 110 0.16 -3.71 -11.69
CA GLY A 110 0.64 -5.07 -11.48
C GLY A 110 2.15 -5.20 -11.27
N SER A 111 2.92 -4.13 -11.52
CA SER A 111 4.37 -4.15 -11.25
C SER A 111 4.66 -4.16 -9.75
N PHE A 112 5.75 -4.81 -9.39
CA PHE A 112 6.30 -4.82 -8.04
C PHE A 112 7.77 -4.43 -8.06
N ALA A 113 8.18 -3.63 -7.10
CA ALA A 113 9.57 -3.28 -6.86
C ALA A 113 9.83 -3.21 -5.35
N TYR A 114 11.09 -3.35 -4.97
CA TYR A 114 11.51 -3.03 -3.61
C TYR A 114 12.78 -2.17 -3.64
N LEU A 115 12.93 -1.34 -2.64
CA LEU A 115 14.06 -0.47 -2.42
C LEU A 115 14.68 -0.84 -1.07
N ASP A 116 15.94 -1.22 -1.08
CA ASP A 116 16.64 -1.57 0.16
C ASP A 116 16.92 -0.32 1.01
N PRO A 117 17.15 -0.49 2.33
CA PRO A 117 17.47 0.62 3.21
C PRO A 117 18.58 1.50 2.64
N SER A 118 18.41 2.80 2.79
CA SER A 118 19.37 3.83 2.35
C SER A 118 19.63 3.92 0.84
N MET A 119 18.85 3.24 0.00
CA MET A 119 18.93 3.45 -1.46
C MET A 119 18.41 4.85 -1.83
N HIS A 120 19.24 5.62 -2.53
CA HIS A 120 18.88 6.95 -3.03
C HIS A 120 17.99 6.81 -4.26
N HIS A 121 16.76 7.27 -4.17
CA HIS A 121 15.79 7.17 -5.27
C HIS A 121 14.83 8.35 -5.28
N TYR A 122 14.15 8.51 -6.40
CA TYR A 122 13.10 9.51 -6.60
C TYR A 122 11.97 8.92 -7.44
N ALA A 123 10.79 9.49 -7.32
CA ALA A 123 9.60 8.95 -7.95
C ALA A 123 8.77 10.04 -8.64
N ALA A 124 7.99 9.62 -9.64
CA ALA A 124 6.95 10.46 -10.25
C ALA A 124 5.76 9.63 -10.70
N ALA A 125 4.58 10.24 -10.68
CA ALA A 125 3.36 9.67 -11.24
C ALA A 125 3.17 10.13 -12.70
N SER A 126 2.70 9.23 -13.57
CA SER A 126 2.25 9.55 -14.91
C SER A 126 0.80 9.08 -15.05
N GLY A 127 -0.12 10.03 -15.16
CA GLY A 127 -1.52 9.83 -14.85
C GLY A 127 -1.77 9.71 -13.34
N GLU A 128 -3.04 9.73 -12.90
CA GLU A 128 -3.37 9.39 -11.51
C GLU A 128 -2.87 7.98 -11.21
N THR A 129 -2.00 7.86 -10.20
CA THR A 129 -1.32 6.61 -9.87
C THR A 129 -1.60 6.22 -8.43
N VAL A 130 -1.98 4.96 -8.23
CA VAL A 130 -2.15 4.37 -6.90
C VAL A 130 -1.14 3.27 -6.71
N VAL A 131 -0.36 3.38 -5.64
CA VAL A 131 0.57 2.33 -5.21
C VAL A 131 0.19 1.81 -3.84
N GLN A 132 0.45 0.53 -3.59
CA GLN A 132 0.42 -0.04 -2.25
C GLN A 132 1.86 -0.21 -1.78
N ILE A 133 2.13 0.29 -0.59
CA ILE A 133 3.46 0.26 0.02
C ILE A 133 3.34 -0.50 1.33
N HIS A 134 4.28 -1.40 1.58
CA HIS A 134 4.44 -2.03 2.89
C HIS A 134 5.90 -2.04 3.31
N GLY A 135 6.12 -1.95 4.60
CA GLY A 135 7.44 -1.87 5.20
C GLY A 135 7.36 -1.88 6.72
N MET A 136 8.44 -1.47 7.35
CA MET A 136 8.54 -1.34 8.81
C MET A 136 8.42 0.12 9.23
N SER A 137 7.73 0.34 10.35
CA SER A 137 7.61 1.66 11.00
C SER A 137 8.91 2.05 11.74
N PRO A 138 9.19 3.35 11.83
CA PRO A 138 8.45 4.45 11.22
C PRO A 138 8.75 4.60 9.72
N VAL A 139 7.71 4.94 8.94
CA VAL A 139 7.95 5.45 7.59
C VAL A 139 8.66 6.79 7.72
N LYS A 140 9.83 6.91 7.11
CA LYS A 140 10.64 8.12 7.20
C LYS A 140 11.28 8.43 5.85
N PHE A 141 11.17 9.69 5.45
CA PHE A 141 11.83 10.26 4.28
C PHE A 141 13.06 11.04 4.73
N ASN A 142 14.23 10.66 4.25
CA ASN A 142 15.44 11.43 4.42
C ASN A 142 15.78 12.04 3.06
N TYR A 143 15.35 13.27 2.81
CA TYR A 143 15.62 13.97 1.55
C TYR A 143 17.11 14.23 1.40
N ILE A 144 17.67 13.94 0.21
CA ILE A 144 19.09 14.12 -0.09
C ILE A 144 19.46 15.60 -0.06
N ASN A 145 18.62 16.44 -0.70
CA ASN A 145 18.73 17.87 -0.55
C ASN A 145 17.70 18.35 0.49
N PRO A 146 18.14 18.95 1.62
CA PRO A 146 17.20 19.42 2.66
C PRO A 146 16.23 20.53 2.18
N ALA A 147 16.50 21.17 1.04
CA ALA A 147 15.59 22.14 0.45
C ALA A 147 14.35 21.49 -0.19
N ASP A 148 14.43 20.21 -0.51
CA ASP A 148 13.34 19.44 -1.11
C ASP A 148 12.37 18.85 -0.07
N ASP A 149 12.73 18.93 1.22
CA ASP A 149 11.85 18.49 2.32
C ASP A 149 10.66 19.44 2.45
N PRO A 150 9.43 18.97 2.14
CA PRO A 150 8.24 19.80 2.20
C PRO A 150 7.71 20.03 3.61
N THR A 151 8.33 19.40 4.61
CA THR A 151 7.90 19.52 6.02
C THR A 151 8.02 20.99 6.46
N PRO A 152 6.95 21.60 7.03
CA PRO A 152 7.00 22.96 7.52
C PRO A 152 8.17 23.17 8.50
N LYS A 153 9.06 24.11 8.21
CA LYS A 153 10.12 24.49 9.15
C LYS A 153 9.51 25.26 10.31
N LYS A 154 9.81 24.83 11.51
CA LYS A 154 9.40 25.53 12.75
C LYS A 154 10.14 26.83 12.91
#